data_5d73f0b8fd170b783f0b3daf6b85be1e
#
_entry.id   5d73f0b8fd170b783f0b3daf6b85be1e
#
_cell.length_a   1.000
_cell.length_b   1.000
_cell.length_c   1.000
_cell.angle_alpha   90.00
_cell.angle_beta   90.00
_cell.angle_gamma   90.00
#
_symmetry.space_group_name_H-M   'P 1'
#
loop_
_entity.id
_entity.type
_entity.pdbx_description
1 polymer ?
#
loop_
_entity_poly.entity_id
_entity_poly.type
_entity_poly.pdbx_seq_one_letter_code
_entity_poly.pdbx_strand_id
1 'polypeptide(L)'
;VSDYGFEKAVIDGVLVGYDTFTIETEITRNGAQLKMGEYIDKRERMTRKKFWQQLDEDYEYSGKRLDDEVVNPNQIRLIIRTFKEWLPKMFPDRIASSCHAEPVEAERGDPYAAGFEVPKTLIFAKTDSHADDIINIVREEFGEENRFCKKITYRSEEDPKSVLAQFRNDYHPRIAVTVDMIATGTDVKPLEVLLFMRDVKSRNYFEQMKGRGTRTISLDDLRKVSRAAKMVKDRFVIVDAVGVTKSLKTDSRPLERKPGVPLKELLGAVAVGVRDEDLFTSLANRLARLEKQITDKERAQFVEKTGGRTINQLIAGLLSAYNPDKVEELKQKAEQEHKGASPDDIRAAFENHHSKFIEYVAKPFTGELNNYIDNVRRVHEQVIDHINQDNLLNAGWDADNKDKAGQLITDFKDWLQAHKDEITALQIFYDQPYRRRELTYRLIREVLDKLKEDKPALAPLQVWRAFELVSPGTAEGSRSEASKGAKGQPTLNDLTLLVSLIRHVSGIDQSLTPYNQTVDRNFQRWILRKNAGQHNRFTEEQTAWLRMIKEHIASSFHIDREDLDYAPFDAKGGLGKMYQLFGGEMEEIINELNEELAA
;
A
#
# COMPACT_ATOMS: atom_id res chain seq x y z
N VAL A 1 -17.12 -25.39 -0.24
CA VAL A 1 -16.92 -23.94 -0.33
C VAL A 1 -15.62 -23.74 -1.10
N SER A 2 -15.69 -23.24 -2.35
CA SER A 2 -14.49 -22.93 -3.13
C SER A 2 -13.78 -21.73 -2.49
N ASP A 3 -12.52 -21.92 -2.13
CA ASP A 3 -11.68 -20.86 -1.57
C ASP A 3 -11.27 -19.90 -2.72
N TYR A 4 -11.91 -18.71 -2.77
CA TYR A 4 -11.57 -17.67 -3.73
C TYR A 4 -10.48 -16.77 -3.11
N GLY A 5 -9.22 -17.22 -3.25
CA GLY A 5 -8.07 -16.56 -2.65
C GLY A 5 -7.73 -15.20 -3.28
N PHE A 6 -6.92 -14.40 -2.56
CA PHE A 6 -6.48 -13.07 -3.00
C PHE A 6 -5.78 -13.10 -4.36
N GLU A 7 -4.87 -14.05 -4.58
CA GLU A 7 -4.13 -14.16 -5.84
C GLU A 7 -5.06 -14.39 -7.04
N LYS A 8 -6.06 -15.26 -6.88
CA LYS A 8 -7.06 -15.50 -7.92
C LYS A 8 -7.90 -14.25 -8.18
N ALA A 9 -8.30 -13.52 -7.14
CA ALA A 9 -9.06 -12.27 -7.29
C ALA A 9 -8.25 -11.16 -7.99
N VAL A 10 -6.92 -11.14 -7.84
CA VAL A 10 -6.02 -10.24 -8.59
C VAL A 10 -5.91 -10.65 -10.05
N ILE A 11 -5.77 -11.95 -10.34
CA ILE A 11 -5.74 -12.49 -11.71
C ILE A 11 -7.05 -12.18 -12.44
N ASP A 12 -8.18 -12.36 -11.77
CA ASP A 12 -9.51 -12.08 -12.32
C ASP A 12 -9.83 -10.57 -12.43
N GLY A 13 -8.91 -9.68 -12.02
CA GLY A 13 -9.06 -8.23 -12.09
C GLY A 13 -10.09 -7.64 -11.11
N VAL A 14 -10.56 -8.41 -10.14
CA VAL A 14 -11.49 -7.97 -9.08
C VAL A 14 -10.76 -7.15 -8.01
N LEU A 15 -9.50 -7.49 -7.73
CA LEU A 15 -8.62 -6.79 -6.82
C LEU A 15 -7.32 -6.37 -7.54
N VAL A 16 -6.63 -5.38 -6.99
CA VAL A 16 -5.26 -5.04 -7.43
C VAL A 16 -4.22 -5.67 -6.52
N GLY A 17 -3.08 -6.03 -7.09
CA GLY A 17 -1.91 -6.53 -6.37
C GLY A 17 -1.18 -5.43 -5.60
N TYR A 18 -0.12 -5.79 -4.89
CA TYR A 18 0.73 -4.84 -4.18
C TYR A 18 2.22 -5.14 -4.36
N ASP A 19 3.02 -4.09 -4.25
CA ASP A 19 4.47 -4.19 -4.13
C ASP A 19 4.89 -3.71 -2.75
N THR A 20 5.95 -4.29 -2.20
CA THR A 20 6.50 -3.89 -0.90
C THR A 20 7.78 -3.10 -1.09
N PHE A 21 7.83 -1.93 -0.48
CA PHE A 21 9.00 -1.07 -0.40
C PHE A 21 9.43 -0.93 1.06
N THR A 22 10.69 -1.16 1.36
CA THR A 22 11.21 -1.14 2.73
C THR A 22 12.04 0.12 2.95
N ILE A 23 11.79 0.81 4.08
CA ILE A 23 12.65 1.88 4.61
C ILE A 23 13.20 1.39 5.94
N GLU A 24 14.50 1.17 6.03
CA GLU A 24 15.15 0.69 7.23
C GLU A 24 16.13 1.74 7.75
N THR A 25 15.94 2.14 9.01
CA THR A 25 16.80 3.12 9.67
C THR A 25 17.55 2.50 10.83
N GLU A 26 18.66 3.12 11.23
CA GLU A 26 19.52 2.64 12.30
C GLU A 26 18.78 2.57 13.63
N ILE A 27 18.05 3.64 13.99
CA ILE A 27 17.28 3.67 15.25
C ILE A 27 16.14 2.66 15.25
N THR A 28 15.46 2.47 14.12
CA THR A 28 14.41 1.44 14.01
C THR A 28 14.97 0.03 14.23
N ARG A 29 16.17 -0.25 13.72
CA ARG A 29 16.83 -1.56 13.84
C ARG A 29 17.45 -1.79 15.20
N ASN A 30 18.27 -0.84 15.66
CA ASN A 30 19.17 -1.01 16.79
C ASN A 30 18.67 -0.31 18.08
N GLY A 31 17.76 0.67 17.96
CA GLY A 31 17.46 1.61 19.04
C GLY A 31 18.52 2.69 19.19
N ALA A 32 18.50 3.41 20.31
CA ALA A 32 19.51 4.40 20.65
C ALA A 32 19.63 4.57 22.17
N GLN A 33 20.65 5.35 22.61
CA GLN A 33 20.93 5.63 24.00
C GLN A 33 20.96 7.14 24.24
N LEU A 34 20.33 7.57 25.32
CA LEU A 34 20.44 8.91 25.90
C LEU A 34 21.32 8.80 27.16
N LYS A 35 22.26 9.72 27.35
CA LYS A 35 23.21 9.66 28.46
C LYS A 35 22.71 10.45 29.66
N MET A 36 23.15 10.02 30.84
CA MET A 36 22.99 10.76 32.09
C MET A 36 23.50 12.19 31.94
N GLY A 37 22.76 13.16 32.46
CA GLY A 37 23.10 14.58 32.38
C GLY A 37 22.57 15.30 31.14
N GLU A 38 22.07 14.59 30.13
CA GLU A 38 21.39 15.20 28.97
C GLU A 38 20.03 15.75 29.36
N TYR A 39 19.69 16.92 28.77
CA TYR A 39 18.36 17.51 28.93
C TYR A 39 17.46 16.99 27.81
N ILE A 40 16.37 16.35 28.19
CA ILE A 40 15.38 15.79 27.28
C ILE A 40 14.02 16.43 27.50
N ASP A 41 13.24 16.47 26.44
CA ASP A 41 11.82 16.77 26.51
C ASP A 41 11.09 15.50 26.95
N LYS A 42 10.30 15.63 28.01
CA LYS A 42 9.27 14.66 28.38
C LYS A 42 7.90 15.20 28.02
N ARG A 43 7.04 14.33 27.55
CA ARG A 43 5.65 14.65 27.22
C ARG A 43 4.70 13.80 28.04
N GLU A 44 3.81 14.43 28.77
CA GLU A 44 2.74 13.73 29.44
C GLU A 44 1.75 13.19 28.40
N ARG A 45 1.53 11.87 28.37
CA ARG A 45 0.71 11.22 27.33
C ARG A 45 -0.75 11.69 27.29
N MET A 46 -1.30 12.07 28.46
CA MET A 46 -2.71 12.46 28.55
C MET A 46 -2.96 13.92 28.18
N THR A 47 -2.15 14.83 28.73
CA THR A 47 -2.31 16.27 28.55
C THR A 47 -1.47 16.81 27.40
N ARG A 48 -0.53 16.01 26.90
CA ARG A 48 0.51 16.37 25.90
C ARG A 48 1.40 17.54 26.33
N LYS A 49 1.35 17.93 27.59
CA LYS A 49 2.20 18.97 28.15
C LYS A 49 3.65 18.50 28.12
N LYS A 50 4.51 19.29 27.49
CA LYS A 50 5.97 19.06 27.44
C LYS A 50 6.62 19.74 28.63
N PHE A 51 7.64 19.10 29.19
CA PHE A 51 8.50 19.67 30.22
C PHE A 51 9.92 19.16 30.03
N TRP A 52 10.90 19.98 30.39
CA TRP A 52 12.30 19.64 30.32
C TRP A 52 12.75 18.97 31.59
N GLN A 53 13.50 17.89 31.43
CA GLN A 53 14.10 17.20 32.56
C GLN A 53 15.51 16.74 32.20
N GLN A 54 16.45 16.89 33.13
CA GLN A 54 17.76 16.30 33.04
C GLN A 54 17.68 14.82 33.39
N LEU A 55 18.35 13.95 32.63
CA LEU A 55 18.42 12.52 32.90
C LEU A 55 19.34 12.25 34.09
N ASP A 56 18.80 11.52 35.06
CA ASP A 56 19.54 11.11 36.27
C ASP A 56 20.38 9.84 36.05
N GLU A 57 20.09 9.09 34.98
CA GLU A 57 20.74 7.85 34.57
C GLU A 57 20.71 7.68 33.04
N ASP A 58 21.59 6.81 32.51
CA ASP A 58 21.57 6.43 31.10
C ASP A 58 20.27 5.76 30.74
N TYR A 59 19.67 6.19 29.63
CA TYR A 59 18.40 5.66 29.13
C TYR A 59 18.57 5.03 27.75
N GLU A 60 18.61 3.69 27.71
CA GLU A 60 18.70 2.92 26.48
C GLU A 60 17.31 2.47 26.03
N TYR A 61 17.00 2.62 24.75
CA TYR A 61 15.75 2.14 24.17
C TYR A 61 15.98 1.37 22.87
N SER A 62 15.22 0.30 22.69
CA SER A 62 15.20 -0.48 21.46
C SER A 62 14.19 0.07 20.46
N GLY A 63 14.33 -0.25 19.18
CA GLY A 63 13.35 0.10 18.15
C GLY A 63 11.91 -0.33 18.46
N LYS A 64 11.69 -1.35 19.31
CA LYS A 64 10.36 -1.76 19.78
C LYS A 64 9.69 -0.76 20.71
N ARG A 65 10.48 0.08 21.42
CA ARG A 65 9.99 1.13 22.32
C ARG A 65 9.71 2.44 21.61
N LEU A 66 10.22 2.60 20.37
CA LEU A 66 9.90 3.76 19.52
C LEU A 66 8.39 3.94 19.39
N ASP A 67 7.97 5.20 19.36
CA ASP A 67 6.60 5.66 19.14
C ASP A 67 5.59 5.24 20.23
N ASP A 68 6.08 4.57 21.26
CA ASP A 68 5.34 4.25 22.46
C ASP A 68 5.94 4.93 23.69
N GLU A 69 7.11 4.47 24.14
CA GLU A 69 7.80 5.04 25.31
C GLU A 69 8.70 6.22 24.91
N VAL A 70 9.32 6.14 23.73
CA VAL A 70 10.20 7.17 23.17
C VAL A 70 9.73 7.58 21.79
N VAL A 71 9.69 8.88 21.52
CA VAL A 71 9.50 9.45 20.18
C VAL A 71 10.83 10.05 19.74
N ASN A 72 11.31 9.66 18.57
CA ASN A 72 12.44 10.31 17.93
C ASN A 72 11.96 11.06 16.67
N PRO A 73 11.83 12.39 16.73
CA PRO A 73 11.38 13.19 15.58
C PRO A 73 12.33 13.09 14.39
N ASN A 74 13.63 12.87 14.61
CA ASN A 74 14.62 12.73 13.53
C ASN A 74 14.37 11.43 12.74
N GLN A 75 14.04 10.34 13.43
CA GLN A 75 13.68 9.06 12.81
C GLN A 75 12.39 9.19 11.98
N ILE A 76 11.34 9.80 12.53
CA ILE A 76 10.09 10.04 11.79
C ILE A 76 10.37 10.91 10.55
N ARG A 77 11.15 11.98 10.71
CA ARG A 77 11.53 12.90 9.63
C ARG A 77 12.32 12.18 8.53
N LEU A 78 13.27 11.35 8.90
CA LEU A 78 14.07 10.57 7.95
C LEU A 78 13.19 9.63 7.12
N ILE A 79 12.25 8.93 7.75
CA ILE A 79 11.30 8.05 7.05
C ILE A 79 10.42 8.85 6.08
N ILE A 80 9.84 9.97 6.52
CA ILE A 80 8.95 10.80 5.69
C ILE A 80 9.70 11.43 4.53
N ARG A 81 10.94 11.91 4.75
CA ARG A 81 11.80 12.46 3.71
C ARG A 81 12.17 11.40 2.67
N THR A 82 12.62 10.23 3.11
CA THR A 82 12.92 9.10 2.23
C THR A 82 11.67 8.68 1.43
N PHE A 83 10.52 8.62 2.08
CA PHE A 83 9.25 8.34 1.40
C PHE A 83 8.95 9.38 0.32
N LYS A 84 9.05 10.68 0.64
CA LYS A 84 8.88 11.78 -0.33
C LYS A 84 9.81 11.63 -1.54
N GLU A 85 11.09 11.37 -1.32
CA GLU A 85 12.09 11.23 -2.39
C GLU A 85 11.81 10.05 -3.32
N TRP A 86 11.21 8.97 -2.81
CA TRP A 86 10.92 7.77 -3.60
C TRP A 86 9.54 7.77 -4.27
N LEU A 87 8.59 8.59 -3.82
CA LEU A 87 7.25 8.66 -4.42
C LEU A 87 7.26 8.88 -5.94
N PRO A 88 8.05 9.82 -6.51
CA PRO A 88 8.10 10.00 -7.96
C PRO A 88 8.66 8.78 -8.73
N LYS A 89 9.55 8.01 -8.09
CA LYS A 89 10.09 6.77 -8.67
C LYS A 89 9.07 5.62 -8.59
N MET A 90 8.24 5.59 -7.53
CA MET A 90 7.15 4.62 -7.38
C MET A 90 5.98 4.90 -8.33
N PHE A 91 5.72 6.18 -8.60
CA PHE A 91 4.59 6.67 -9.39
C PHE A 91 5.03 7.70 -10.44
N PRO A 92 5.86 7.30 -11.43
CA PRO A 92 6.40 8.24 -12.42
C PRO A 92 5.32 8.92 -13.28
N ASP A 93 4.14 8.32 -13.35
CA ASP A 93 3.00 8.82 -14.13
C ASP A 93 2.26 10.00 -13.49
N ARG A 94 2.60 10.37 -12.25
CA ARG A 94 1.90 11.39 -11.46
C ARG A 94 2.43 12.81 -11.65
N ILE A 95 3.20 13.07 -12.70
CA ILE A 95 3.61 14.42 -13.08
C ILE A 95 2.48 15.03 -13.91
N ALA A 96 1.95 16.18 -13.45
CA ALA A 96 0.93 16.94 -14.19
C ALA A 96 1.50 17.41 -15.54
N SER A 97 0.76 17.16 -16.62
CA SER A 97 1.10 17.76 -17.92
C SER A 97 0.84 19.26 -17.82
N SER A 98 1.88 20.08 -17.83
CA SER A 98 1.79 21.55 -17.77
C SER A 98 1.16 22.09 -19.04
N CYS A 99 -0.18 22.15 -19.10
CA CYS A 99 -0.88 22.84 -20.19
C CYS A 99 -1.10 24.33 -19.91
N HIS A 100 -0.87 24.84 -18.70
CA HIS A 100 -1.17 26.24 -18.33
C HIS A 100 -0.29 26.81 -17.19
N ALA A 101 0.91 26.31 -16.94
CA ALA A 101 1.84 27.01 -16.07
C ALA A 101 2.97 27.58 -16.92
N GLU A 102 3.17 28.92 -16.89
CA GLU A 102 4.42 29.52 -17.35
C GLU A 102 5.58 28.82 -16.62
N PRO A 103 6.68 28.49 -17.32
CA PRO A 103 7.81 27.85 -16.68
C PRO A 103 8.44 28.85 -15.69
N VAL A 104 8.04 28.74 -14.43
CA VAL A 104 8.91 29.19 -13.35
C VAL A 104 10.18 28.35 -13.52
N GLU A 105 11.36 28.99 -13.51
CA GLU A 105 12.66 28.32 -13.58
C GLU A 105 12.75 27.30 -12.43
N ALA A 106 12.14 26.13 -12.65
CA ALA A 106 12.24 25.00 -11.74
C ALA A 106 13.70 24.53 -11.82
N GLU A 107 14.39 24.52 -10.70
CA GLU A 107 15.69 23.87 -10.56
C GLU A 107 15.61 22.51 -11.23
N ARG A 108 16.42 22.29 -12.28
CA ARG A 108 16.39 21.11 -13.11
C ARG A 108 16.59 19.87 -12.22
N GLY A 109 15.50 19.17 -11.89
CA GLY A 109 15.53 17.88 -11.19
C GLY A 109 14.54 17.67 -10.07
N ASP A 110 13.81 18.69 -9.57
CA ASP A 110 12.79 18.50 -8.53
C ASP A 110 11.43 18.12 -9.14
N PRO A 111 10.96 16.85 -8.98
CA PRO A 111 9.67 16.42 -9.52
C PRO A 111 8.48 17.12 -8.85
N TYR A 112 8.62 17.63 -7.63
CA TYR A 112 7.56 18.38 -6.93
C TYR A 112 7.40 19.77 -7.51
N ALA A 113 8.49 20.45 -7.83
CA ALA A 113 8.47 21.73 -8.58
C ALA A 113 7.89 21.54 -10.00
N ALA A 114 8.06 20.34 -10.59
CA ALA A 114 7.45 19.97 -11.87
C ALA A 114 5.98 19.54 -11.76
N GLY A 115 5.32 19.70 -10.59
CA GLY A 115 3.91 19.40 -10.37
C GLY A 115 3.61 17.92 -10.13
N PHE A 116 4.50 17.19 -9.45
CA PHE A 116 4.22 15.81 -9.02
C PHE A 116 3.04 15.76 -8.04
N GLU A 117 2.03 14.97 -8.36
CA GLU A 117 0.87 14.74 -7.52
C GLU A 117 1.09 13.55 -6.60
N VAL A 118 1.11 13.77 -5.28
CA VAL A 118 1.23 12.72 -4.28
C VAL A 118 0.03 11.77 -4.35
N PRO A 119 0.21 10.45 -4.52
CA PRO A 119 -0.88 9.47 -4.51
C PRO A 119 -1.63 9.47 -3.17
N LYS A 120 -2.90 9.04 -3.16
CA LYS A 120 -3.66 8.86 -1.92
C LYS A 120 -2.95 7.87 -1.02
N THR A 121 -2.48 8.36 0.13
CA THR A 121 -1.61 7.63 1.06
C THR A 121 -2.28 7.51 2.43
N LEU A 122 -2.28 6.30 3.00
CA LEU A 122 -2.71 6.04 4.36
C LEU A 122 -1.51 5.62 5.20
N ILE A 123 -1.24 6.38 6.28
CA ILE A 123 -0.16 6.10 7.22
C ILE A 123 -0.74 5.48 8.49
N PHE A 124 -0.20 4.34 8.89
CA PHE A 124 -0.57 3.68 10.14
C PHE A 124 0.39 4.06 11.26
N ALA A 125 -0.10 4.84 12.21
CA ALA A 125 0.63 5.26 13.41
C ALA A 125 0.40 4.29 14.58
N LYS A 126 1.32 4.27 15.54
CA LYS A 126 1.25 3.39 16.72
C LYS A 126 0.29 3.90 17.79
N THR A 127 0.30 5.22 18.01
CA THR A 127 -0.53 5.92 18.99
C THR A 127 -1.11 7.20 18.39
N ASP A 128 -2.12 7.75 19.04
CA ASP A 128 -2.74 9.02 18.63
C ASP A 128 -1.73 10.19 18.68
N SER A 129 -0.84 10.18 19.67
CA SER A 129 0.26 11.15 19.79
C SER A 129 1.28 11.01 18.65
N HIS A 130 1.64 9.77 18.28
CA HIS A 130 2.51 9.49 17.15
C HIS A 130 1.88 9.96 15.83
N ALA A 131 0.55 9.83 15.69
CA ALA A 131 -0.15 10.34 14.52
C ALA A 131 -0.01 11.86 14.36
N ASP A 132 -0.08 12.61 15.46
CA ASP A 132 0.13 14.07 15.42
C ASP A 132 1.57 14.43 15.06
N ASP A 133 2.56 13.73 15.62
CA ASP A 133 3.97 13.95 15.30
C ASP A 133 4.23 13.69 13.80
N ILE A 134 3.68 12.60 13.26
CA ILE A 134 3.77 12.29 11.82
C ILE A 134 3.14 13.39 10.98
N ILE A 135 1.92 13.85 11.32
CA ILE A 135 1.20 14.87 10.56
C ILE A 135 2.00 16.16 10.48
N ASN A 136 2.56 16.62 11.61
CA ASN A 136 3.36 17.83 11.63
C ASN A 136 4.60 17.70 10.74
N ILE A 137 5.32 16.58 10.86
CA ILE A 137 6.51 16.33 10.05
C ILE A 137 6.15 16.17 8.56
N VAL A 138 5.05 15.50 8.22
CA VAL A 138 4.58 15.40 6.82
C VAL A 138 4.31 16.79 6.24
N ARG A 139 3.61 17.65 6.98
CA ARG A 139 3.31 19.02 6.51
C ARG A 139 4.59 19.83 6.31
N GLU A 140 5.54 19.75 7.23
CA GLU A 140 6.85 20.40 7.13
C GLU A 140 7.64 19.91 5.92
N GLU A 141 7.81 18.59 5.76
CA GLU A 141 8.64 18.01 4.70
C GLU A 141 8.04 18.19 3.30
N PHE A 142 6.70 18.17 3.17
CA PHE A 142 6.04 18.45 1.89
C PHE A 142 5.82 19.93 1.62
N GLY A 143 5.99 20.81 2.62
CA GLY A 143 5.72 22.24 2.50
C GLY A 143 4.23 22.55 2.32
N GLU A 144 3.35 21.75 2.92
CA GLU A 144 1.92 21.76 2.68
C GLU A 144 1.11 22.09 3.95
N GLU A 145 -0.10 22.62 3.77
CA GLU A 145 -0.98 23.05 4.85
C GLU A 145 -1.85 21.91 5.42
N ASN A 146 -2.70 22.26 6.40
CA ASN A 146 -3.59 21.35 7.13
C ASN A 146 -4.51 20.50 6.24
N ARG A 147 -4.92 21.00 5.09
CA ARG A 147 -5.78 20.26 4.14
C ARG A 147 -5.06 19.08 3.49
N PHE A 148 -3.73 19.11 3.35
CA PHE A 148 -2.94 18.10 2.65
C PHE A 148 -2.85 16.80 3.44
N CYS A 149 -2.59 16.88 4.75
CA CYS A 149 -2.46 15.74 5.64
C CYS A 149 -3.39 15.88 6.84
N LYS A 150 -4.29 14.91 7.05
CA LYS A 150 -5.28 14.92 8.11
C LYS A 150 -5.25 13.65 8.97
N LYS A 151 -5.67 13.81 10.24
CA LYS A 151 -5.82 12.70 11.20
C LYS A 151 -7.19 12.07 11.09
N ILE A 152 -7.24 10.73 11.10
CA ILE A 152 -8.49 9.95 11.16
C ILE A 152 -8.41 9.02 12.37
N THR A 153 -8.77 9.54 13.54
CA THR A 153 -8.81 8.78 14.79
C THR A 153 -10.03 9.22 15.62
N TYR A 154 -10.43 8.43 16.60
CA TYR A 154 -11.53 8.77 17.50
C TYR A 154 -11.29 10.04 18.35
N ARG A 155 -10.04 10.54 18.39
CA ARG A 155 -9.63 11.74 19.12
C ARG A 155 -9.30 12.91 18.20
N SER A 156 -9.74 12.87 16.94
CA SER A 156 -9.59 13.98 16.02
C SER A 156 -10.50 15.13 16.40
N GLU A 157 -10.06 16.38 16.16
CA GLU A 157 -10.89 17.57 16.35
C GLU A 157 -12.06 17.61 15.35
N GLU A 158 -11.79 17.20 14.09
CA GLU A 158 -12.79 17.04 13.05
C GLU A 158 -13.47 15.66 13.18
N ASP A 159 -14.76 15.56 12.78
CA ASP A 159 -15.46 14.27 12.73
C ASP A 159 -14.73 13.30 11.81
N PRO A 160 -14.27 12.15 12.33
CA PRO A 160 -13.49 11.19 11.56
C PRO A 160 -14.21 10.65 10.32
N LYS A 161 -15.54 10.55 10.35
CA LYS A 161 -16.33 10.09 9.19
C LYS A 161 -16.33 11.13 8.08
N SER A 162 -16.39 12.41 8.43
CA SER A 162 -16.31 13.51 7.49
C SER A 162 -14.93 13.56 6.82
N VAL A 163 -13.85 13.48 7.59
CA VAL A 163 -12.47 13.45 7.06
C VAL A 163 -12.26 12.24 6.15
N LEU A 164 -12.80 11.08 6.53
CA LEU A 164 -12.72 9.87 5.71
C LEU A 164 -13.50 10.02 4.39
N ALA A 165 -14.66 10.67 4.41
CA ALA A 165 -15.43 10.95 3.20
C ALA A 165 -14.66 11.90 2.27
N GLN A 166 -14.03 12.96 2.81
CA GLN A 166 -13.14 13.84 2.06
C GLN A 166 -11.95 13.05 1.47
N PHE A 167 -11.28 12.22 2.26
CA PHE A 167 -10.14 11.42 1.81
C PHE A 167 -10.50 10.49 0.65
N ARG A 168 -11.71 9.95 0.65
CA ARG A 168 -12.22 9.06 -0.40
C ARG A 168 -12.68 9.78 -1.67
N ASN A 169 -13.34 10.94 -1.53
CA ASN A 169 -14.10 11.55 -2.62
C ASN A 169 -13.49 12.85 -3.16
N ASP A 170 -12.65 13.53 -2.37
CA ASP A 170 -12.11 14.85 -2.70
C ASP A 170 -10.63 14.75 -3.07
N TYR A 171 -10.10 15.81 -3.70
CA TYR A 171 -8.68 15.92 -4.01
C TYR A 171 -7.82 15.94 -2.73
N HIS A 172 -8.18 16.72 -1.73
CA HIS A 172 -7.58 16.74 -0.41
C HIS A 172 -8.45 16.01 0.63
N PRO A 173 -7.85 15.42 1.66
CA PRO A 173 -6.42 15.28 1.92
C PRO A 173 -5.74 14.28 0.97
N ARG A 174 -4.44 14.50 0.70
CA ARG A 174 -3.62 13.53 -0.05
C ARG A 174 -3.14 12.41 0.85
N ILE A 175 -2.78 12.75 2.10
CA ILE A 175 -2.29 11.82 3.11
C ILE A 175 -3.25 11.80 4.29
N ALA A 176 -3.59 10.62 4.77
CA ALA A 176 -4.34 10.41 6.00
C ALA A 176 -3.50 9.61 6.98
N VAL A 177 -3.54 9.97 8.27
CA VAL A 177 -2.83 9.25 9.33
C VAL A 177 -3.87 8.67 10.31
N THR A 178 -3.77 7.37 10.56
CA THR A 178 -4.71 6.66 11.44
C THR A 178 -3.99 5.75 12.44
N VAL A 179 -4.65 5.41 13.53
CA VAL A 179 -4.18 4.40 14.49
C VAL A 179 -4.96 3.10 14.31
N ASP A 180 -6.28 3.12 14.45
CA ASP A 180 -7.12 1.91 14.44
C ASP A 180 -8.45 2.07 13.67
N MET A 181 -8.85 3.31 13.34
CA MET A 181 -10.23 3.61 12.93
C MET A 181 -10.65 3.05 11.58
N ILE A 182 -9.70 2.76 10.68
CA ILE A 182 -10.04 2.30 9.32
C ILE A 182 -10.12 0.77 9.27
N ALA A 183 -10.22 0.09 10.41
CA ALA A 183 -10.23 -1.37 10.47
C ALA A 183 -11.54 -2.00 9.96
N THR A 184 -12.69 -1.33 10.03
CA THR A 184 -14.00 -1.93 9.67
C THR A 184 -14.81 -1.07 8.70
N GLY A 185 -15.29 -1.68 7.61
CA GLY A 185 -16.43 -1.17 6.81
C GLY A 185 -16.17 0.01 5.86
N THR A 186 -14.98 0.58 5.78
CA THR A 186 -14.71 1.75 4.96
C THR A 186 -13.93 1.40 3.69
N ASP A 187 -14.56 1.58 2.55
CA ASP A 187 -13.95 1.36 1.23
C ASP A 187 -13.34 2.67 0.70
N VAL A 188 -12.02 2.72 0.52
CA VAL A 188 -11.29 3.84 -0.06
C VAL A 188 -10.63 3.37 -1.36
N LYS A 189 -11.40 3.32 -2.44
CA LYS A 189 -10.94 2.81 -3.73
C LYS A 189 -9.68 3.52 -4.28
N PRO A 190 -9.55 4.88 -4.19
CA PRO A 190 -8.39 5.58 -4.73
C PRO A 190 -7.11 5.47 -3.88
N LEU A 191 -7.09 4.63 -2.85
CA LEU A 191 -5.93 4.44 -1.97
C LEU A 191 -4.82 3.66 -2.69
N GLU A 192 -3.64 4.27 -2.84
CA GLU A 192 -2.52 3.72 -3.62
C GLU A 192 -1.28 3.43 -2.79
N VAL A 193 -1.16 4.01 -1.59
CA VAL A 193 -0.02 3.77 -0.70
C VAL A 193 -0.49 3.50 0.73
N LEU A 194 0.08 2.45 1.33
CA LEU A 194 -0.05 2.13 2.76
C LEU A 194 1.34 2.25 3.40
N LEU A 195 1.57 3.27 4.21
CA LEU A 195 2.83 3.43 4.95
C LEU A 195 2.65 2.92 6.39
N PHE A 196 3.40 1.89 6.74
CA PHE A 196 3.39 1.31 8.09
C PHE A 196 4.51 1.91 8.94
N MET A 197 4.13 2.72 9.92
CA MET A 197 4.99 3.23 10.99
C MET A 197 4.63 2.60 12.34
N ARG A 198 3.99 1.42 12.30
CA ARG A 198 3.69 0.57 13.47
C ARG A 198 3.84 -0.90 13.12
N ASP A 199 4.34 -1.71 14.05
CA ASP A 199 4.29 -3.16 13.93
C ASP A 199 2.88 -3.69 14.20
N VAL A 200 2.45 -4.68 13.43
CA VAL A 200 1.16 -5.36 13.55
C VAL A 200 1.41 -6.85 13.69
N LYS A 201 1.21 -7.39 14.87
CA LYS A 201 1.46 -8.82 15.15
C LYS A 201 0.30 -9.73 14.76
N SER A 202 -0.95 -9.25 14.84
CA SER A 202 -2.11 -10.03 14.43
C SER A 202 -2.16 -10.15 12.90
N ARG A 203 -2.17 -11.40 12.40
CA ARG A 203 -2.29 -11.71 10.97
C ARG A 203 -3.60 -11.18 10.39
N ASN A 204 -4.72 -11.46 11.04
CA ASN A 204 -6.03 -10.99 10.57
C ASN A 204 -6.10 -9.47 10.50
N TYR A 205 -5.54 -8.78 11.48
CA TYR A 205 -5.54 -7.33 11.52
C TYR A 205 -4.63 -6.74 10.43
N PHE A 206 -3.45 -7.33 10.21
CA PHE A 206 -2.57 -6.95 9.12
C PHE A 206 -3.23 -7.13 7.75
N GLU A 207 -3.89 -8.29 7.52
CA GLU A 207 -4.63 -8.55 6.28
C GLU A 207 -5.79 -7.56 6.07
N GLN A 208 -6.49 -7.17 7.12
CA GLN A 208 -7.52 -6.12 7.06
C GLN A 208 -6.95 -4.77 6.67
N MET A 209 -5.79 -4.37 7.23
CA MET A 209 -5.10 -3.13 6.89
C MET A 209 -4.62 -3.17 5.43
N LYS A 210 -4.00 -4.26 5.01
CA LYS A 210 -3.54 -4.50 3.63
C LYS A 210 -4.71 -4.47 2.64
N GLY A 211 -5.82 -5.09 3.00
CA GLY A 211 -7.04 -5.14 2.19
C GLY A 211 -7.64 -3.76 1.83
N ARG A 212 -7.20 -2.69 2.50
CA ARG A 212 -7.63 -1.32 2.14
C ARG A 212 -7.09 -0.85 0.80
N GLY A 213 -5.89 -1.30 0.43
CA GLY A 213 -5.27 -0.96 -0.85
C GLY A 213 -5.77 -1.77 -2.03
N THR A 214 -6.43 -2.90 -1.81
CA THR A 214 -6.71 -3.89 -2.87
C THR A 214 -7.81 -3.53 -3.86
N ARG A 215 -8.59 -2.47 -3.62
CA ARG A 215 -9.76 -2.12 -4.42
C ARG A 215 -9.40 -1.57 -5.79
N THR A 216 -10.10 -2.04 -6.82
CA THR A 216 -10.05 -1.49 -8.17
C THR A 216 -10.84 -0.18 -8.26
N ILE A 217 -10.44 0.69 -9.19
CA ILE A 217 -11.13 1.95 -9.49
C ILE A 217 -10.98 2.26 -10.97
N SER A 218 -12.02 2.79 -11.60
CA SER A 218 -11.94 3.25 -12.99
C SER A 218 -11.01 4.48 -13.11
N LEU A 219 -10.43 4.69 -14.29
CA LEU A 219 -9.56 5.85 -14.52
C LEU A 219 -10.31 7.18 -14.31
N ASP A 220 -11.56 7.24 -14.77
CA ASP A 220 -12.39 8.45 -14.65
C ASP A 220 -12.72 8.76 -13.19
N ASP A 221 -13.02 7.74 -12.37
CA ASP A 221 -13.26 7.93 -10.95
C ASP A 221 -11.96 8.26 -10.19
N LEU A 222 -10.84 7.67 -10.59
CA LEU A 222 -9.54 7.99 -10.02
C LEU A 222 -9.15 9.45 -10.31
N ARG A 223 -9.40 9.94 -11.53
CA ARG A 223 -9.13 11.33 -11.93
C ARG A 223 -9.95 12.38 -11.18
N LYS A 224 -11.11 12.02 -10.64
CA LYS A 224 -11.90 12.93 -9.79
C LYS A 224 -11.14 13.34 -8.53
N VAL A 225 -10.33 12.43 -7.98
CA VAL A 225 -9.57 12.62 -6.74
C VAL A 225 -8.05 12.66 -6.94
N SER A 226 -7.56 12.28 -8.10
CA SER A 226 -6.13 12.27 -8.48
C SER A 226 -6.02 12.69 -9.94
N ARG A 227 -5.91 14.01 -10.16
CA ARG A 227 -6.04 14.64 -11.48
C ARG A 227 -4.91 14.28 -12.45
N ALA A 228 -3.71 14.06 -11.92
CA ALA A 228 -2.55 13.64 -12.69
C ALA A 228 -2.55 12.15 -13.07
N ALA A 229 -3.54 11.37 -12.64
CA ALA A 229 -3.62 9.95 -12.98
C ALA A 229 -3.77 9.75 -14.49
N LYS A 230 -2.80 9.06 -15.09
CA LYS A 230 -2.77 8.73 -16.52
C LYS A 230 -3.29 7.32 -16.79
N MET A 231 -3.28 6.44 -15.79
CA MET A 231 -3.70 5.05 -15.86
C MET A 231 -4.67 4.70 -14.74
N VAL A 232 -5.38 3.58 -14.89
CA VAL A 232 -6.13 2.95 -13.81
C VAL A 232 -5.17 2.55 -12.69
N LYS A 233 -5.69 2.41 -11.48
CA LYS A 233 -4.92 1.84 -10.38
C LYS A 233 -4.68 0.36 -10.66
N ASP A 234 -3.44 0.02 -10.95
CA ASP A 234 -2.99 -1.33 -11.26
C ASP A 234 -2.43 -2.07 -10.05
N ARG A 235 -2.03 -1.32 -9.02
CA ARG A 235 -1.47 -1.81 -7.77
C ARG A 235 -1.64 -0.80 -6.64
N PHE A 236 -1.26 -1.22 -5.44
CA PHE A 236 -0.90 -0.30 -4.36
C PHE A 236 0.49 -0.65 -3.82
N VAL A 237 1.12 0.29 -3.13
CA VAL A 237 2.45 0.09 -2.54
C VAL A 237 2.33 0.01 -1.03
N ILE A 238 2.88 -1.03 -0.44
CA ILE A 238 3.11 -1.13 1.00
C ILE A 238 4.51 -0.59 1.28
N VAL A 239 4.58 0.53 1.99
CA VAL A 239 5.85 1.07 2.48
C VAL A 239 6.02 0.61 3.93
N ASP A 240 7.00 -0.24 4.17
CA ASP A 240 7.30 -0.82 5.47
C ASP A 240 8.49 -0.11 6.12
N ALA A 241 8.22 0.73 7.12
CA ALA A 241 9.25 1.47 7.84
C ALA A 241 9.65 0.83 9.19
N VAL A 242 9.03 -0.29 9.58
CA VAL A 242 9.23 -0.91 10.90
C VAL A 242 9.40 -2.44 10.86
N GLY A 243 9.54 -3.03 9.66
CA GLY A 243 9.67 -4.47 9.47
C GLY A 243 8.35 -5.24 9.67
N VAL A 244 7.20 -4.57 9.50
CA VAL A 244 5.88 -5.18 9.70
C VAL A 244 5.63 -6.35 8.74
N THR A 245 6.13 -6.28 7.52
CA THR A 245 5.94 -7.34 6.52
C THR A 245 6.72 -8.62 6.85
N LYS A 246 7.83 -8.49 7.57
CA LYS A 246 8.72 -9.61 7.97
C LYS A 246 8.50 -10.08 9.41
N SER A 247 7.69 -9.37 10.21
CA SER A 247 7.43 -9.74 11.59
C SER A 247 6.56 -11.00 11.66
N LEU A 248 6.87 -11.91 12.63
CA LEU A 248 6.06 -13.09 12.88
C LEU A 248 4.62 -12.68 13.22
N LYS A 249 3.66 -13.21 12.46
CA LYS A 249 2.23 -12.99 12.66
C LYS A 249 1.64 -14.13 13.46
N THR A 250 0.84 -13.80 14.46
CA THR A 250 0.09 -14.75 15.27
C THR A 250 -1.39 -14.69 14.90
N ASP A 251 -2.03 -15.85 14.87
CA ASP A 251 -3.48 -15.98 14.63
C ASP A 251 -4.31 -15.67 15.89
N SER A 252 -3.79 -14.84 16.80
CA SER A 252 -4.47 -14.49 18.04
C SER A 252 -5.73 -13.68 17.77
N ARG A 253 -6.85 -14.14 18.35
CA ARG A 253 -8.07 -13.33 18.45
C ARG A 253 -7.77 -12.09 19.31
N PRO A 254 -8.31 -10.90 18.96
CA PRO A 254 -8.18 -9.74 19.84
C PRO A 254 -8.76 -10.06 21.21
N LEU A 255 -7.91 -10.08 22.24
CA LEU A 255 -8.34 -10.30 23.63
C LEU A 255 -9.15 -9.14 24.19
N GLU A 256 -9.02 -7.93 23.61
CA GLU A 256 -9.68 -6.74 24.09
C GLU A 256 -11.04 -6.55 23.41
N ARG A 257 -12.13 -6.75 24.17
CA ARG A 257 -13.50 -6.67 23.67
C ARG A 257 -14.15 -5.28 23.86
N LYS A 258 -13.57 -4.41 24.72
CA LYS A 258 -14.03 -3.03 24.98
C LYS A 258 -12.91 -2.00 24.74
N PRO A 259 -12.40 -1.83 23.53
CA PRO A 259 -11.22 -0.95 23.27
C PRO A 259 -11.49 0.53 23.52
N GLY A 260 -12.73 0.98 23.41
CA GLY A 260 -13.11 2.39 23.60
C GLY A 260 -13.30 2.85 25.05
N VAL A 261 -13.33 1.93 26.03
CA VAL A 261 -13.58 2.28 27.43
C VAL A 261 -12.28 2.62 28.17
N PRO A 262 -12.11 3.79 28.80
CA PRO A 262 -10.89 4.15 29.55
C PRO A 262 -10.57 3.19 30.70
N LEU A 263 -9.28 2.97 31.01
CA LEU A 263 -8.87 2.09 32.12
C LEU A 263 -9.51 2.47 33.44
N LYS A 264 -9.62 3.77 33.74
CA LYS A 264 -10.25 4.28 34.94
C LYS A 264 -11.73 3.86 35.06
N GLU A 265 -12.44 3.83 33.93
CA GLU A 265 -13.86 3.39 33.90
C GLU A 265 -13.97 1.87 34.05
N LEU A 266 -13.06 1.08 33.47
CA LEU A 266 -13.02 -0.37 33.67
C LEU A 266 -12.75 -0.71 35.16
N LEU A 267 -11.77 -0.05 35.77
CA LEU A 267 -11.46 -0.18 37.20
C LEU A 267 -12.64 0.24 38.06
N GLY A 268 -13.31 1.35 37.74
CA GLY A 268 -14.49 1.83 38.42
C GLY A 268 -15.65 0.83 38.31
N ALA A 269 -15.91 0.27 37.15
CA ALA A 269 -16.95 -0.72 36.92
C ALA A 269 -16.74 -1.98 37.77
N VAL A 270 -15.50 -2.49 37.85
CA VAL A 270 -15.18 -3.62 38.74
C VAL A 270 -15.41 -3.26 40.19
N ALA A 271 -15.03 -2.05 40.63
CA ALA A 271 -15.20 -1.59 42.02
C ALA A 271 -16.69 -1.45 42.43
N VAL A 272 -17.56 -1.04 41.49
CA VAL A 272 -19.01 -0.91 41.74
C VAL A 272 -19.79 -2.22 41.52
N GLY A 273 -19.12 -3.34 41.28
CA GLY A 273 -19.74 -4.65 41.26
C GLY A 273 -20.12 -5.18 39.88
N VAL A 274 -19.70 -4.56 38.78
CA VAL A 274 -19.89 -5.13 37.43
C VAL A 274 -18.99 -6.36 37.26
N ARG A 275 -19.58 -7.49 36.84
CA ARG A 275 -18.94 -8.80 36.74
C ARG A 275 -19.25 -9.43 35.37
N ASP A 276 -18.74 -8.87 34.31
CA ASP A 276 -18.90 -9.45 32.98
C ASP A 276 -17.53 -9.88 32.36
N GLU A 277 -17.57 -10.87 31.52
CA GLU A 277 -16.38 -11.45 30.85
C GLU A 277 -15.61 -10.41 30.04
N ASP A 278 -16.33 -9.54 29.32
CA ASP A 278 -15.71 -8.54 28.43
C ASP A 278 -14.98 -7.45 29.24
N LEU A 279 -15.53 -7.10 30.42
CA LEU A 279 -14.91 -6.17 31.36
C LEU A 279 -13.60 -6.77 31.91
N PHE A 280 -13.66 -8.01 32.42
CA PHE A 280 -12.51 -8.67 33.05
C PHE A 280 -11.40 -8.92 32.04
N THR A 281 -11.75 -9.38 30.83
CA THR A 281 -10.79 -9.60 29.74
C THR A 281 -10.14 -8.29 29.30
N SER A 282 -10.91 -7.22 29.12
CA SER A 282 -10.38 -5.90 28.75
C SER A 282 -9.48 -5.31 29.84
N LEU A 283 -9.87 -5.44 31.11
CA LEU A 283 -9.05 -5.00 32.24
C LEU A 283 -7.74 -5.79 32.34
N ALA A 284 -7.79 -7.13 32.20
CA ALA A 284 -6.60 -7.99 32.22
C ALA A 284 -5.59 -7.58 31.13
N ASN A 285 -6.05 -7.30 29.93
CA ASN A 285 -5.18 -6.85 28.83
C ASN A 285 -4.51 -5.50 29.10
N ARG A 286 -5.26 -4.56 29.71
CA ARG A 286 -4.68 -3.25 30.04
C ARG A 286 -3.68 -3.34 31.18
N LEU A 287 -3.93 -4.17 32.18
CA LEU A 287 -2.98 -4.45 33.24
C LEU A 287 -1.73 -5.16 32.72
N ALA A 288 -1.87 -6.09 31.78
CA ALA A 288 -0.73 -6.75 31.13
C ALA A 288 0.16 -5.79 30.30
N ARG A 289 -0.44 -4.73 29.74
CA ARG A 289 0.33 -3.66 29.09
C ARG A 289 1.04 -2.79 30.12
N LEU A 290 0.37 -2.46 31.21
CA LEU A 290 0.93 -1.67 32.31
C LEU A 290 2.10 -2.41 33.00
N GLU A 291 1.95 -3.72 33.22
CA GLU A 291 2.98 -4.58 33.82
C GLU A 291 4.33 -4.50 33.10
N LYS A 292 4.33 -4.40 31.77
CA LYS A 292 5.52 -4.26 30.95
C LYS A 292 6.21 -2.90 31.08
N GLN A 293 5.54 -1.91 31.64
CA GLN A 293 6.01 -0.53 31.72
C GLN A 293 6.44 -0.13 33.13
N ILE A 294 5.99 -0.85 34.16
CA ILE A 294 6.27 -0.51 35.56
C ILE A 294 7.64 -0.99 36.03
N THR A 295 8.24 -0.19 36.91
CA THR A 295 9.52 -0.48 37.56
C THR A 295 9.37 -1.52 38.66
N ASP A 296 10.48 -2.12 39.12
CA ASP A 296 10.47 -3.09 40.21
C ASP A 296 9.99 -2.48 41.53
N LYS A 297 10.25 -1.19 41.77
CA LYS A 297 9.76 -0.45 42.91
C LYS A 297 8.21 -0.32 42.89
N GLU A 298 7.68 -0.02 41.72
CA GLU A 298 6.22 0.04 41.53
C GLU A 298 5.57 -1.34 41.62
N ARG A 299 6.24 -2.40 41.14
CA ARG A 299 5.81 -3.79 41.35
C ARG A 299 5.72 -4.14 42.83
N ALA A 300 6.74 -3.76 43.61
CA ALA A 300 6.72 -3.98 45.07
C ALA A 300 5.56 -3.23 45.74
N GLN A 301 5.32 -1.96 45.42
CA GLN A 301 4.20 -1.18 45.91
C GLN A 301 2.85 -1.75 45.47
N PHE A 302 2.78 -2.29 44.26
CA PHE A 302 1.58 -2.97 43.77
C PHE A 302 1.25 -4.20 44.63
N VAL A 303 2.25 -5.03 44.97
CA VAL A 303 2.10 -6.20 45.82
C VAL A 303 1.62 -5.80 47.23
N GLU A 304 2.16 -4.73 47.77
CA GLU A 304 1.71 -4.17 49.07
C GLU A 304 0.24 -3.77 49.05
N LYS A 305 -0.19 -3.01 48.04
CA LYS A 305 -1.56 -2.51 47.89
C LYS A 305 -2.60 -3.58 47.57
N THR A 306 -2.17 -4.69 47.01
CA THR A 306 -3.04 -5.84 46.69
C THR A 306 -3.11 -6.89 47.81
N GLY A 307 -2.38 -6.67 48.93
CA GLY A 307 -2.30 -7.65 50.02
C GLY A 307 -1.51 -8.89 49.65
N GLY A 308 -0.42 -8.73 48.91
CA GLY A 308 0.53 -9.79 48.56
C GLY A 308 0.37 -10.40 47.17
N ARG A 309 -0.52 -9.89 46.31
CA ARG A 309 -0.68 -10.40 44.94
C ARG A 309 0.11 -9.55 43.96
N THR A 310 0.81 -10.22 43.06
CA THR A 310 1.46 -9.56 41.94
C THR A 310 0.44 -9.14 40.88
N ILE A 311 0.81 -8.16 40.03
CA ILE A 311 -0.03 -7.74 38.89
C ILE A 311 -0.31 -8.92 37.94
N ASN A 312 0.68 -9.81 37.74
CA ASN A 312 0.51 -11.01 36.92
C ASN A 312 -0.49 -12.01 37.52
N GLN A 313 -0.54 -12.13 38.83
CA GLN A 313 -1.55 -12.96 39.51
C GLN A 313 -2.95 -12.37 39.38
N LEU A 314 -3.11 -11.04 39.42
CA LEU A 314 -4.40 -10.40 39.16
C LEU A 314 -4.82 -10.59 37.67
N ILE A 315 -3.89 -10.43 36.73
CA ILE A 315 -4.16 -10.68 35.31
C ILE A 315 -4.63 -12.12 35.09
N ALA A 316 -3.88 -13.09 35.64
CA ALA A 316 -4.24 -14.51 35.56
C ALA A 316 -5.61 -14.80 36.20
N GLY A 317 -5.89 -14.20 37.34
CA GLY A 317 -7.19 -14.32 37.99
C GLY A 317 -8.34 -13.79 37.13
N LEU A 318 -8.21 -12.57 36.59
CA LEU A 318 -9.21 -11.98 35.70
C LEU A 318 -9.50 -12.85 34.44
N LEU A 319 -8.46 -13.37 33.82
CA LEU A 319 -8.60 -14.25 32.65
C LEU A 319 -9.19 -15.61 33.02
N SER A 320 -8.87 -16.13 34.22
CA SER A 320 -9.38 -17.43 34.69
C SER A 320 -10.84 -17.37 35.12
N ALA A 321 -11.37 -16.21 35.44
CA ALA A 321 -12.74 -16.03 35.94
C ALA A 321 -13.80 -16.60 34.98
N TYR A 322 -13.55 -16.50 33.69
CA TYR A 322 -14.43 -16.97 32.60
C TYR A 322 -13.75 -17.98 31.66
N ASN A 323 -12.58 -18.50 32.06
CA ASN A 323 -11.91 -19.54 31.26
C ASN A 323 -12.73 -20.83 31.31
N PRO A 324 -13.06 -21.46 30.15
CA PRO A 324 -13.84 -22.68 30.08
C PRO A 324 -13.29 -23.82 30.95
N ASP A 325 -11.96 -23.99 31.00
CA ASP A 325 -11.31 -25.05 31.79
C ASP A 325 -11.51 -24.82 33.30
N LYS A 326 -11.44 -23.56 33.74
CA LYS A 326 -11.68 -23.22 35.15
C LYS A 326 -13.14 -23.33 35.53
N VAL A 327 -14.04 -22.95 34.65
CA VAL A 327 -15.49 -23.11 34.82
C VAL A 327 -15.83 -24.60 34.95
N GLU A 328 -15.24 -25.48 34.11
CA GLU A 328 -15.46 -26.92 34.19
C GLU A 328 -14.87 -27.54 35.47
N GLU A 329 -13.70 -27.08 35.94
CA GLU A 329 -13.11 -27.50 37.22
C GLU A 329 -14.06 -27.17 38.38
N LEU A 330 -14.64 -25.96 38.42
CA LEU A 330 -15.58 -25.55 39.45
C LEU A 330 -16.88 -26.35 39.39
N LYS A 331 -17.33 -26.73 38.21
CA LYS A 331 -18.51 -27.58 38.03
C LYS A 331 -18.26 -28.99 38.55
N GLN A 332 -17.13 -29.61 38.19
CA GLN A 332 -16.72 -30.91 38.68
C GLN A 332 -16.58 -30.93 40.21
N LYS A 333 -16.08 -29.84 40.79
CA LYS A 333 -16.01 -29.68 42.26
C LYS A 333 -17.39 -29.65 42.88
N ALA A 334 -18.35 -28.89 42.32
CA ALA A 334 -19.73 -28.88 42.80
C ALA A 334 -20.40 -30.26 42.73
N GLU A 335 -20.17 -31.02 41.65
CA GLU A 335 -20.65 -32.38 41.46
C GLU A 335 -20.06 -33.34 42.48
N GLN A 336 -18.77 -33.19 42.84
CA GLN A 336 -18.10 -34.04 43.82
C GLN A 336 -18.60 -33.74 45.24
N GLU A 337 -18.79 -32.47 45.60
CA GLU A 337 -19.27 -32.04 46.94
C GLU A 337 -20.74 -32.41 47.15
N HIS A 338 -21.57 -32.46 46.11
CA HIS A 338 -23.01 -32.75 46.16
C HIS A 338 -23.37 -34.08 45.46
N LYS A 339 -22.52 -35.10 45.64
CA LYS A 339 -22.73 -36.43 45.05
C LYS A 339 -24.08 -37.03 45.48
N GLY A 340 -25.01 -37.24 44.54
CA GLY A 340 -26.34 -37.76 44.79
C GLY A 340 -27.43 -36.72 45.02
N ALA A 341 -27.12 -35.44 44.97
CA ALA A 341 -28.11 -34.36 45.01
C ALA A 341 -28.82 -34.19 43.64
N SER A 342 -29.88 -33.39 43.64
CA SER A 342 -30.60 -33.11 42.40
C SER A 342 -29.74 -32.25 41.41
N PRO A 343 -29.99 -32.34 40.09
CA PRO A 343 -29.30 -31.48 39.12
C PRO A 343 -29.39 -29.99 39.41
N ASP A 344 -30.49 -29.52 39.98
CA ASP A 344 -30.71 -28.11 40.38
C ASP A 344 -29.85 -27.71 41.58
N ASP A 345 -29.66 -28.61 42.56
CA ASP A 345 -28.78 -28.37 43.71
C ASP A 345 -27.30 -28.30 43.28
N ILE A 346 -26.89 -29.19 42.39
CA ILE A 346 -25.52 -29.18 41.79
C ILE A 346 -25.29 -27.85 41.01
N ARG A 347 -26.28 -27.42 40.25
CA ARG A 347 -26.22 -26.16 39.52
C ARG A 347 -26.11 -24.96 40.46
N ALA A 348 -26.92 -24.92 41.51
CA ALA A 348 -26.87 -23.86 42.53
C ALA A 348 -25.53 -23.84 43.26
N ALA A 349 -24.96 -25.01 43.57
CA ALA A 349 -23.64 -25.13 44.16
C ALA A 349 -22.53 -24.62 43.20
N PHE A 350 -22.59 -24.95 41.91
CA PHE A 350 -21.68 -24.43 40.89
C PHE A 350 -21.79 -22.90 40.79
N GLU A 351 -22.97 -22.35 40.66
CA GLU A 351 -23.20 -20.90 40.58
C GLU A 351 -22.62 -20.17 41.80
N ASN A 352 -22.76 -20.75 42.99
CA ASN A 352 -22.17 -20.22 44.23
C ASN A 352 -20.63 -20.28 44.21
N HIS A 353 -20.02 -21.40 43.75
CA HIS A 353 -18.56 -21.52 43.61
C HIS A 353 -18.00 -20.54 42.59
N HIS A 354 -18.65 -20.41 41.44
CA HIS A 354 -18.23 -19.50 40.38
C HIS A 354 -18.36 -18.03 40.83
N SER A 355 -19.49 -17.65 41.44
CA SER A 355 -19.69 -16.31 42.00
C SER A 355 -18.64 -15.95 43.07
N LYS A 356 -18.34 -16.88 43.99
CA LYS A 356 -17.29 -16.68 44.99
C LYS A 356 -15.90 -16.51 44.36
N PHE A 357 -15.61 -17.25 43.30
CA PHE A 357 -14.35 -17.12 42.59
C PHE A 357 -14.23 -15.76 41.89
N ILE A 358 -15.28 -15.32 41.21
CA ILE A 358 -15.35 -13.98 40.57
C ILE A 358 -15.14 -12.88 41.61
N GLU A 359 -15.81 -12.95 42.76
CA GLU A 359 -15.66 -11.99 43.85
C GLU A 359 -14.24 -12.00 44.44
N TYR A 360 -13.64 -13.18 44.59
CA TYR A 360 -12.26 -13.31 45.04
C TYR A 360 -11.28 -12.62 44.10
N VAL A 361 -11.48 -12.74 42.77
CA VAL A 361 -10.68 -12.07 41.74
C VAL A 361 -10.88 -10.56 41.77
N ALA A 362 -12.12 -10.09 41.92
CA ALA A 362 -12.47 -8.66 41.92
C ALA A 362 -12.11 -7.91 43.23
N LYS A 363 -12.01 -8.61 44.34
CA LYS A 363 -11.79 -8.04 45.70
C LYS A 363 -10.63 -7.05 45.80
N PRO A 364 -9.46 -7.23 45.16
CA PRO A 364 -8.35 -6.28 45.24
C PRO A 364 -8.64 -4.92 44.59
N PHE A 365 -9.54 -4.83 43.63
CA PHE A 365 -9.83 -3.62 42.86
C PHE A 365 -10.65 -2.62 43.69
N THR A 366 -10.03 -2.09 44.73
CA THR A 366 -10.58 -1.03 45.60
C THR A 366 -10.24 0.34 45.05
N GLY A 367 -10.87 1.38 45.58
CA GLY A 367 -10.55 2.77 45.20
C GLY A 367 -9.08 3.13 45.39
N GLU A 368 -8.42 2.58 46.40
CA GLU A 368 -6.98 2.82 46.65
C GLU A 368 -6.08 2.20 45.57
N LEU A 369 -6.30 0.92 45.27
CA LEU A 369 -5.55 0.25 44.19
C LEU A 369 -5.84 0.88 42.83
N ASN A 370 -7.10 1.21 42.54
CA ASN A 370 -7.51 1.82 41.30
C ASN A 370 -6.85 3.18 41.08
N ASN A 371 -6.78 4.01 42.14
CA ASN A 371 -6.07 5.29 42.10
C ASN A 371 -4.56 5.09 41.91
N TYR A 372 -3.97 4.09 42.53
CA TYR A 372 -2.57 3.75 42.36
C TYR A 372 -2.27 3.35 40.91
N ILE A 373 -3.06 2.43 40.35
CA ILE A 373 -2.92 1.99 38.94
C ILE A 373 -3.05 3.19 37.99
N ASP A 374 -4.00 4.09 38.22
CA ASP A 374 -4.18 5.28 37.36
C ASP A 374 -3.01 6.27 37.52
N ASN A 375 -2.48 6.45 38.73
CA ASN A 375 -1.30 7.29 38.98
C ASN A 375 -0.02 6.72 38.33
N VAL A 376 0.24 5.43 38.52
CA VAL A 376 1.39 4.75 37.88
C VAL A 376 1.31 4.86 36.35
N ARG A 377 0.13 4.67 35.80
CA ARG A 377 -0.07 4.88 34.37
C ARG A 377 0.27 6.31 33.89
N ARG A 378 -0.04 7.33 34.72
CA ARG A 378 0.24 8.75 34.41
C ARG A 378 1.71 9.10 34.54
N VAL A 379 2.44 8.42 35.45
CA VAL A 379 3.88 8.66 35.69
C VAL A 379 4.73 8.16 34.52
N HIS A 380 4.28 7.15 33.76
CA HIS A 380 4.97 6.67 32.57
C HIS A 380 4.81 7.65 31.40
N GLU A 381 5.60 8.70 31.44
CA GLU A 381 5.66 9.76 30.45
C GLU A 381 6.41 9.29 29.20
N GLN A 382 6.09 9.92 28.07
CA GLN A 382 6.80 9.65 26.83
C GLN A 382 8.05 10.54 26.75
N VAL A 383 9.20 9.93 26.53
CA VAL A 383 10.48 10.61 26.27
C VAL A 383 10.52 11.07 24.84
N ILE A 384 10.94 12.31 24.59
CA ILE A 384 11.18 12.83 23.24
C ILE A 384 12.69 12.97 23.04
N ASP A 385 13.25 12.12 22.18
CA ASP A 385 14.66 12.10 21.85
C ASP A 385 14.96 13.01 20.66
N HIS A 386 15.43 14.21 20.92
CA HIS A 386 15.93 15.14 19.91
C HIS A 386 17.45 15.05 19.68
N ILE A 387 18.16 14.25 20.48
CA ILE A 387 19.62 14.19 20.51
C ILE A 387 20.14 13.23 19.46
N ASN A 388 19.60 11.99 19.45
CA ASN A 388 20.07 10.99 18.52
C ASN A 388 19.57 11.29 17.10
N GLN A 389 20.53 11.44 16.18
CA GLN A 389 20.26 11.49 14.74
C GLN A 389 20.09 10.08 14.21
N ASP A 390 19.19 9.90 13.27
CA ASP A 390 18.96 8.61 12.65
C ASP A 390 19.62 8.54 11.26
N ASN A 391 20.09 7.37 10.87
CA ASN A 391 20.72 7.11 9.59
C ASN A 391 19.90 6.12 8.78
N LEU A 392 19.78 6.39 7.47
CA LEU A 392 19.14 5.48 6.54
C LEU A 392 20.08 4.29 6.26
N LEU A 393 19.64 3.08 6.58
CA LEU A 393 20.36 1.85 6.29
C LEU A 393 20.00 1.27 4.93
N ASN A 394 18.69 1.30 4.59
CA ASN A 394 18.20 0.80 3.31
C ASN A 394 16.89 1.51 2.93
N ALA A 395 16.76 1.79 1.63
CA ALA A 395 15.50 2.19 1.02
C ALA A 395 15.41 1.53 -0.35
N GLY A 396 14.44 0.65 -0.55
CA GLY A 396 14.30 -0.08 -1.81
C GLY A 396 13.14 -1.07 -1.82
N TRP A 397 12.89 -1.60 -3.02
CA TRP A 397 11.93 -2.69 -3.18
C TRP A 397 12.39 -3.93 -2.44
N ASP A 398 11.46 -4.63 -1.80
CA ASP A 398 11.75 -5.85 -1.04
C ASP A 398 12.36 -6.94 -1.96
N ALA A 399 13.31 -7.72 -1.41
CA ALA A 399 13.99 -8.78 -2.14
C ALA A 399 12.99 -9.85 -2.64
N ASP A 400 12.03 -10.25 -1.81
CA ASP A 400 11.01 -11.24 -2.19
C ASP A 400 10.17 -10.79 -3.40
N ASN A 401 9.92 -9.47 -3.53
CA ASN A 401 9.23 -8.93 -4.70
C ASN A 401 10.10 -8.97 -5.95
N LYS A 402 11.41 -8.73 -5.81
CA LYS A 402 12.36 -8.83 -6.94
C LYS A 402 12.52 -10.28 -7.40
N ASP A 403 12.58 -11.23 -6.47
CA ASP A 403 12.69 -12.65 -6.79
C ASP A 403 11.43 -13.15 -7.50
N LYS A 404 10.24 -12.79 -7.02
CA LYS A 404 8.96 -13.09 -7.68
C LYS A 404 8.87 -12.44 -9.06
N ALA A 405 9.31 -11.20 -9.19
CA ALA A 405 9.36 -10.51 -10.49
C ALA A 405 10.34 -11.20 -11.45
N GLY A 406 11.52 -11.61 -10.98
CA GLY A 406 12.49 -12.38 -11.75
C GLY A 406 11.91 -13.71 -12.24
N GLN A 407 11.21 -14.43 -11.37
CA GLN A 407 10.52 -15.68 -11.74
C GLN A 407 9.42 -15.44 -12.79
N LEU A 408 8.62 -14.38 -12.63
CA LEU A 408 7.55 -14.03 -13.57
C LEU A 408 8.13 -13.72 -14.97
N ILE A 409 9.26 -13.01 -15.02
CA ILE A 409 9.98 -12.74 -16.29
C ILE A 409 10.48 -14.03 -16.92
N THR A 410 11.04 -14.94 -16.11
CA THR A 410 11.52 -16.24 -16.57
C THR A 410 10.37 -17.07 -17.11
N ASP A 411 9.29 -17.21 -16.35
CA ASP A 411 8.09 -17.95 -16.77
C ASP A 411 7.49 -17.41 -18.08
N PHE A 412 7.51 -16.08 -18.26
CA PHE A 412 7.04 -15.46 -19.50
C PHE A 412 7.96 -15.78 -20.70
N LYS A 413 9.28 -15.72 -20.51
CA LYS A 413 10.26 -16.10 -21.55
C LYS A 413 10.12 -17.56 -21.94
N ASP A 414 9.98 -18.43 -20.95
CA ASP A 414 9.85 -19.87 -21.17
C ASP A 414 8.53 -20.19 -21.91
N TRP A 415 7.44 -19.50 -21.55
CA TRP A 415 6.16 -19.65 -22.26
C TRP A 415 6.27 -19.22 -23.73
N LEU A 416 6.86 -18.05 -23.99
CA LEU A 416 7.08 -17.59 -25.36
C LEU A 416 7.93 -18.59 -26.17
N GLN A 417 9.00 -19.09 -25.58
CA GLN A 417 9.89 -20.07 -26.23
C GLN A 417 9.19 -21.41 -26.50
N ALA A 418 8.33 -21.88 -25.59
CA ALA A 418 7.56 -23.10 -25.76
C ALA A 418 6.54 -23.02 -26.92
N HIS A 419 5.96 -21.83 -27.14
CA HIS A 419 4.91 -21.63 -28.14
C HIS A 419 5.38 -20.93 -29.43
N LYS A 420 6.69 -20.68 -29.56
CA LYS A 420 7.22 -19.93 -30.72
C LYS A 420 6.93 -20.60 -32.06
N ASP A 421 6.88 -21.95 -32.09
CA ASP A 421 6.66 -22.74 -33.31
C ASP A 421 5.16 -23.06 -33.54
N GLU A 422 4.31 -22.81 -32.54
CA GLU A 422 2.87 -23.13 -32.62
C GLU A 422 2.04 -21.91 -33.03
N ILE A 423 2.39 -20.71 -32.54
CA ILE A 423 1.62 -19.48 -32.73
C ILE A 423 2.25 -18.66 -33.87
N THR A 424 1.49 -18.42 -34.94
CA THR A 424 1.96 -17.70 -36.13
C THR A 424 2.59 -16.35 -35.82
N ALA A 425 2.01 -15.56 -34.92
CA ALA A 425 2.58 -14.28 -34.52
C ALA A 425 3.98 -14.44 -33.88
N LEU A 426 4.18 -15.45 -33.04
CA LEU A 426 5.49 -15.71 -32.42
C LEU A 426 6.51 -16.20 -33.44
N GLN A 427 6.12 -17.06 -34.38
CA GLN A 427 7.00 -17.46 -35.50
C GLN A 427 7.49 -16.22 -36.27
N ILE A 428 6.61 -15.25 -36.52
CA ILE A 428 6.97 -14.01 -37.23
C ILE A 428 7.95 -13.19 -36.40
N PHE A 429 7.76 -13.07 -35.08
CA PHE A 429 8.67 -12.32 -34.22
C PHE A 429 10.07 -12.95 -34.15
N TYR A 430 10.15 -14.27 -33.98
CA TYR A 430 11.43 -14.98 -33.75
C TYR A 430 12.15 -15.37 -35.03
N ASP A 431 11.43 -15.99 -35.98
CA ASP A 431 12.06 -16.70 -37.08
C ASP A 431 11.80 -16.09 -38.46
N GLN A 432 10.79 -15.21 -38.59
CA GLN A 432 10.35 -14.68 -39.89
C GLN A 432 10.26 -13.13 -39.90
N PRO A 433 11.37 -12.42 -39.65
CA PRO A 433 11.34 -10.95 -39.55
C PRO A 433 10.81 -10.25 -40.80
N TYR A 434 10.98 -10.88 -42.00
CA TYR A 434 10.46 -10.36 -43.26
C TYR A 434 8.93 -10.38 -43.36
N ARG A 435 8.23 -11.11 -42.48
CA ARG A 435 6.77 -11.18 -42.43
C ARG A 435 6.16 -10.27 -41.37
N ARG A 436 6.92 -9.44 -40.63
CA ARG A 436 6.41 -8.56 -39.60
C ARG A 436 5.31 -7.62 -40.07
N ARG A 437 5.33 -7.24 -41.37
CA ARG A 437 4.26 -6.49 -42.03
C ARG A 437 2.92 -7.23 -42.06
N GLU A 438 2.89 -8.54 -41.84
CA GLU A 438 1.68 -9.38 -41.78
C GLU A 438 1.09 -9.49 -40.37
N LEU A 439 1.74 -8.89 -39.35
CA LEU A 439 1.22 -8.86 -37.99
C LEU A 439 -0.04 -8.01 -37.93
N THR A 440 -1.15 -8.64 -37.59
CA THR A 440 -2.44 -8.00 -37.45
C THR A 440 -2.91 -8.04 -36.00
N TYR A 441 -3.85 -7.17 -35.66
CA TYR A 441 -4.56 -7.18 -34.37
C TYR A 441 -5.04 -8.59 -33.99
N ARG A 442 -5.59 -9.35 -34.95
CA ARG A 442 -6.09 -10.70 -34.73
C ARG A 442 -5.00 -11.66 -34.29
N LEU A 443 -3.84 -11.64 -34.95
CA LEU A 443 -2.71 -12.51 -34.62
C LEU A 443 -2.13 -12.21 -33.24
N ILE A 444 -2.02 -10.94 -32.88
CA ILE A 444 -1.55 -10.55 -31.53
C ILE A 444 -2.56 -10.92 -30.45
N ARG A 445 -3.85 -10.79 -30.76
CA ARG A 445 -4.92 -11.19 -29.84
C ARG A 445 -4.92 -12.70 -29.59
N GLU A 446 -4.65 -13.52 -30.59
CA GLU A 446 -4.50 -14.97 -30.41
C GLU A 446 -3.40 -15.31 -29.39
N VAL A 447 -2.25 -14.64 -29.46
CA VAL A 447 -1.18 -14.79 -28.45
C VAL A 447 -1.70 -14.42 -27.05
N LEU A 448 -2.40 -13.29 -26.93
CA LEU A 448 -2.91 -12.82 -25.64
C LEU A 448 -3.95 -13.77 -25.04
N ASP A 449 -4.87 -14.25 -25.88
CA ASP A 449 -5.94 -15.15 -25.43
C ASP A 449 -5.35 -16.49 -24.98
N LYS A 450 -4.36 -17.03 -25.73
CA LYS A 450 -3.64 -18.24 -25.36
C LYS A 450 -2.81 -18.06 -24.08
N LEU A 451 -2.11 -16.94 -23.94
CA LEU A 451 -1.36 -16.62 -22.72
C LEU A 451 -2.28 -16.55 -21.50
N LYS A 452 -3.45 -15.91 -21.62
CA LYS A 452 -4.45 -15.83 -20.55
C LYS A 452 -5.06 -17.18 -20.18
N GLU A 453 -5.23 -18.07 -21.17
CA GLU A 453 -5.73 -19.44 -20.94
C GLU A 453 -4.70 -20.30 -20.19
N ASP A 454 -3.45 -20.33 -20.67
CA ASP A 454 -2.40 -21.19 -20.16
C ASP A 454 -1.79 -20.69 -18.83
N LYS A 455 -1.53 -19.39 -18.77
CA LYS A 455 -0.79 -18.72 -17.68
C LYS A 455 -1.40 -17.37 -17.31
N PRO A 456 -2.58 -17.30 -16.69
CA PRO A 456 -3.26 -16.04 -16.34
C PRO A 456 -2.40 -15.08 -15.52
N ALA A 457 -1.47 -15.59 -14.72
CA ALA A 457 -0.53 -14.79 -13.93
C ALA A 457 0.47 -13.98 -14.79
N LEU A 458 0.67 -14.37 -16.05
CA LEU A 458 1.55 -13.69 -17.00
C LEU A 458 0.84 -12.58 -17.80
N ALA A 459 -0.20 -11.95 -17.21
CA ALA A 459 -0.85 -10.80 -17.84
C ALA A 459 0.20 -9.73 -18.22
N PRO A 460 0.14 -9.14 -19.43
CA PRO A 460 1.17 -8.24 -19.95
C PRO A 460 1.57 -7.11 -19.02
N LEU A 461 0.61 -6.51 -18.31
CA LEU A 461 0.86 -5.47 -17.31
C LEU A 461 1.68 -5.98 -16.14
N GLN A 462 1.45 -7.22 -15.67
CA GLN A 462 2.20 -7.80 -14.56
C GLN A 462 3.65 -8.10 -14.96
N VAL A 463 3.85 -8.63 -16.15
CA VAL A 463 5.19 -8.90 -16.72
C VAL A 463 5.96 -7.60 -16.93
N TRP A 464 5.30 -6.56 -17.46
CA TRP A 464 5.93 -5.24 -17.61
C TRP A 464 6.42 -4.69 -16.27
N ARG A 465 5.59 -4.76 -15.24
CA ARG A 465 5.96 -4.34 -13.88
C ARG A 465 7.13 -5.15 -13.32
N ALA A 466 7.16 -6.43 -13.59
CA ALA A 466 8.28 -7.28 -13.18
C ALA A 466 9.60 -6.78 -13.79
N PHE A 467 9.62 -6.39 -15.05
CA PHE A 467 10.79 -5.78 -15.69
C PHE A 467 11.18 -4.46 -15.04
N GLU A 468 10.24 -3.57 -14.72
CA GLU A 468 10.52 -2.30 -14.01
C GLU A 468 11.15 -2.53 -12.64
N LEU A 469 10.71 -3.57 -11.90
CA LEU A 469 11.22 -3.91 -10.57
C LEU A 469 12.62 -4.51 -10.61
N VAL A 470 12.88 -5.40 -11.56
CA VAL A 470 14.17 -6.12 -11.67
C VAL A 470 15.25 -5.25 -12.30
N SER A 471 14.91 -4.44 -13.30
CA SER A 471 15.84 -3.65 -14.10
C SER A 471 15.39 -2.19 -14.20
N PRO A 472 15.46 -1.42 -13.10
CA PRO A 472 15.13 0.01 -13.15
C PRO A 472 16.11 0.73 -14.08
N GLY A 473 15.62 1.24 -15.20
CA GLY A 473 16.43 1.93 -16.23
C GLY A 473 16.51 1.23 -17.58
N THR A 474 16.07 -0.02 -17.70
CA THR A 474 15.92 -0.69 -19.01
C THR A 474 14.56 -0.46 -19.65
N ALA A 475 13.56 -0.01 -18.87
CA ALA A 475 12.27 0.43 -19.39
C ALA A 475 12.36 1.91 -19.76
N GLU A 476 12.58 2.19 -21.05
CA GLU A 476 12.51 3.54 -21.60
C GLU A 476 11.04 3.91 -21.84
N GLY A 477 10.58 4.92 -21.13
CA GLY A 477 9.21 5.41 -21.23
C GLY A 477 8.26 4.92 -20.13
N SER A 478 7.23 5.73 -19.89
CA SER A 478 6.23 5.44 -18.87
C SER A 478 5.20 4.42 -19.37
N ARG A 479 4.75 3.50 -18.50
CA ARG A 479 3.59 2.62 -18.77
C ARG A 479 2.36 3.37 -19.25
N SER A 480 2.18 4.61 -18.81
CA SER A 480 1.08 5.47 -19.24
C SER A 480 1.15 5.79 -20.74
N GLU A 481 2.35 5.79 -21.31
CA GLU A 481 2.56 6.00 -22.75
C GLU A 481 2.32 4.71 -23.52
N ALA A 482 2.71 3.56 -22.97
CA ALA A 482 2.39 2.25 -23.53
C ALA A 482 0.88 1.98 -23.59
N SER A 483 0.12 2.59 -22.67
CA SER A 483 -1.33 2.41 -22.57
C SER A 483 -2.16 3.47 -23.31
N LYS A 484 -1.55 4.43 -24.00
CA LYS A 484 -2.26 5.41 -24.84
C LYS A 484 -2.77 4.77 -26.14
N GLY A 485 -3.74 3.88 -26.01
CA GLY A 485 -4.58 3.44 -27.12
C GLY A 485 -5.81 4.33 -27.28
N ALA A 486 -6.49 4.23 -28.42
CA ALA A 486 -7.69 5.00 -28.72
C ALA A 486 -8.72 4.98 -27.59
N LYS A 487 -9.30 6.14 -27.28
CA LYS A 487 -10.29 6.33 -26.21
C LYS A 487 -11.36 5.23 -26.24
N GLY A 488 -11.41 4.41 -25.20
CA GLY A 488 -12.59 3.59 -24.88
C GLY A 488 -12.45 2.07 -24.96
N GLN A 489 -11.28 1.47 -25.26
CA GLN A 489 -11.12 0.02 -25.28
C GLN A 489 -10.01 -0.46 -24.31
N PRO A 490 -10.37 -1.09 -23.16
CA PRO A 490 -9.41 -1.62 -22.18
C PRO A 490 -8.48 -2.72 -22.74
N THR A 491 -8.96 -3.46 -23.75
CA THR A 491 -8.22 -4.58 -24.36
C THR A 491 -7.06 -4.16 -25.26
N LEU A 492 -7.07 -2.94 -25.81
CA LEU A 492 -5.98 -2.45 -26.64
C LEU A 492 -4.68 -2.26 -25.86
N ASN A 493 -4.78 -1.89 -24.58
CA ASN A 493 -3.64 -1.65 -23.71
C ASN A 493 -2.83 -2.94 -23.46
N ASP A 494 -3.50 -4.08 -23.25
CA ASP A 494 -2.85 -5.37 -23.06
C ASP A 494 -2.09 -5.82 -24.31
N LEU A 495 -2.64 -5.57 -25.51
CA LEU A 495 -2.01 -5.98 -26.77
C LEU A 495 -0.75 -5.18 -27.07
N THR A 496 -0.77 -3.86 -26.90
CA THR A 496 0.41 -3.01 -27.10
C THR A 496 1.52 -3.31 -26.10
N LEU A 497 1.16 -3.59 -24.84
CA LEU A 497 2.10 -4.05 -23.82
C LEU A 497 2.70 -5.41 -24.20
N LEU A 498 1.87 -6.35 -24.65
CA LEU A 498 2.31 -7.68 -25.06
C LEU A 498 3.31 -7.61 -26.22
N VAL A 499 3.01 -6.83 -27.28
CA VAL A 499 3.92 -6.63 -28.40
C VAL A 499 5.25 -6.04 -27.95
N SER A 500 5.23 -5.02 -27.09
CA SER A 500 6.45 -4.44 -26.52
C SER A 500 7.29 -5.46 -25.76
N LEU A 501 6.65 -6.30 -24.94
CA LEU A 501 7.30 -7.37 -24.18
C LEU A 501 7.90 -8.44 -25.10
N ILE A 502 7.15 -8.89 -26.11
CA ILE A 502 7.64 -9.87 -27.09
C ILE A 502 8.86 -9.31 -27.83
N ARG A 503 8.80 -8.07 -28.32
CA ARG A 503 9.91 -7.40 -29.02
C ARG A 503 11.18 -7.31 -28.16
N HIS A 504 11.00 -6.95 -26.88
CA HIS A 504 12.12 -6.89 -25.94
C HIS A 504 12.71 -8.30 -25.65
N VAL A 505 11.86 -9.27 -25.35
CA VAL A 505 12.30 -10.65 -25.03
C VAL A 505 12.92 -11.35 -26.24
N SER A 506 12.41 -11.11 -27.45
CA SER A 506 12.97 -11.66 -28.68
C SER A 506 14.26 -10.95 -29.15
N GLY A 507 14.70 -9.89 -28.45
CA GLY A 507 15.92 -9.13 -28.78
C GLY A 507 15.77 -8.15 -29.92
N ILE A 508 14.55 -7.88 -30.39
CA ILE A 508 14.27 -6.86 -31.43
C ILE A 508 14.55 -5.47 -30.86
N ASP A 509 14.05 -5.19 -29.65
CA ASP A 509 14.32 -3.96 -28.92
C ASP A 509 15.28 -4.22 -27.76
N GLN A 510 16.37 -3.43 -27.68
CA GLN A 510 17.35 -3.55 -26.58
C GLN A 510 16.77 -3.14 -25.22
N SER A 511 15.90 -2.15 -25.21
CA SER A 511 15.18 -1.68 -24.03
C SER A 511 13.69 -1.97 -24.15
N LEU A 512 13.01 -2.15 -23.00
CA LEU A 512 11.56 -2.31 -22.97
C LEU A 512 10.91 -0.96 -23.25
N THR A 513 10.55 -0.73 -24.52
CA THR A 513 9.97 0.52 -25.01
C THR A 513 8.49 0.33 -25.34
N PRO A 514 7.61 1.26 -24.96
CA PRO A 514 6.20 1.24 -25.40
C PRO A 514 6.08 1.17 -26.93
N TYR A 515 5.22 0.29 -27.42
CA TYR A 515 5.06 0.06 -28.86
C TYR A 515 4.75 1.33 -29.67
N ASN A 516 3.89 2.20 -29.13
CA ASN A 516 3.58 3.49 -29.75
C ASN A 516 4.82 4.39 -29.92
N GLN A 517 5.74 4.41 -28.94
CA GLN A 517 7.00 5.15 -29.07
C GLN A 517 7.92 4.53 -30.11
N THR A 518 7.94 3.21 -30.20
CA THR A 518 8.68 2.52 -31.26
C THR A 518 8.12 2.90 -32.63
N VAL A 519 6.81 2.89 -32.82
CA VAL A 519 6.16 3.33 -34.05
C VAL A 519 6.45 4.81 -34.34
N ASP A 520 6.40 5.69 -33.34
CA ASP A 520 6.73 7.11 -33.49
C ASP A 520 8.19 7.31 -33.94
N ARG A 521 9.12 6.62 -33.29
CA ARG A 521 10.55 6.68 -33.65
C ARG A 521 10.79 6.17 -35.07
N ASN A 522 10.17 5.07 -35.44
CA ASN A 522 10.30 4.49 -36.78
C ASN A 522 9.67 5.40 -37.86
N PHE A 523 8.51 6.00 -37.54
CA PHE A 523 7.86 6.96 -38.42
C PHE A 523 8.73 8.21 -38.65
N GLN A 524 9.37 8.75 -37.63
CA GLN A 524 10.27 9.89 -37.75
C GLN A 524 11.48 9.52 -38.65
N ARG A 525 12.05 8.32 -38.48
CA ARG A 525 13.15 7.85 -39.35
C ARG A 525 12.68 7.69 -40.79
N TRP A 526 11.49 7.15 -41.04
CA TRP A 526 10.92 6.99 -42.36
C TRP A 526 10.69 8.33 -43.04
N ILE A 527 10.06 9.30 -42.36
CA ILE A 527 9.84 10.67 -42.86
C ILE A 527 11.18 11.35 -43.22
N LEU A 528 12.17 11.25 -42.32
CA LEU A 528 13.51 11.83 -42.58
C LEU A 528 14.16 11.21 -43.83
N ARG A 529 14.05 9.90 -44.02
CA ARG A 529 14.58 9.20 -45.20
C ARG A 529 13.86 9.62 -46.49
N LYS A 530 12.55 9.72 -46.45
CA LYS A 530 11.75 10.17 -47.60
C LYS A 530 12.00 11.65 -47.96
N ASN A 531 12.35 12.46 -46.99
CA ASN A 531 12.72 13.88 -47.20
C ASN A 531 14.21 14.07 -47.53
N ALA A 532 15.04 13.03 -47.55
CA ALA A 532 16.48 13.13 -47.79
C ALA A 532 16.77 13.78 -49.15
N GLY A 533 17.36 14.99 -49.13
CA GLY A 533 17.70 15.77 -50.30
C GLY A 533 16.63 16.73 -50.84
N GLN A 534 15.47 16.81 -50.25
CA GLN A 534 14.38 17.76 -50.57
C GLN A 534 13.77 18.36 -49.30
N HIS A 535 13.56 19.68 -49.28
CA HIS A 535 12.73 20.31 -48.24
C HIS A 535 11.25 19.94 -48.48
N ASN A 536 10.67 19.18 -47.54
CA ASN A 536 9.25 18.80 -47.50
C ASN A 536 8.75 18.10 -48.79
N ARG A 537 9.08 16.80 -48.96
CA ARG A 537 8.51 15.95 -50.01
C ARG A 537 6.98 15.91 -49.93
N PHE A 538 6.42 15.90 -48.70
CA PHE A 538 5.00 15.80 -48.45
C PHE A 538 4.38 17.15 -48.09
N THR A 539 3.21 17.45 -48.65
CA THR A 539 2.41 18.60 -48.26
C THR A 539 1.90 18.47 -46.80
N GLU A 540 1.42 19.54 -46.22
CA GLU A 540 0.82 19.52 -44.86
C GLU A 540 -0.33 18.51 -44.78
N GLU A 541 -1.19 18.47 -45.80
CA GLU A 541 -2.34 17.55 -45.84
C GLU A 541 -1.88 16.10 -45.99
N GLN A 542 -0.90 15.81 -46.84
CA GLN A 542 -0.29 14.48 -46.92
C GLN A 542 0.36 14.06 -45.60
N THR A 543 1.08 14.98 -44.98
CA THR A 543 1.69 14.70 -43.66
C THR A 543 0.64 14.41 -42.59
N ALA A 544 -0.50 15.11 -42.57
CA ALA A 544 -1.59 14.83 -41.68
C ALA A 544 -2.20 13.43 -41.89
N TRP A 545 -2.35 12.99 -43.15
CA TRP A 545 -2.78 11.66 -43.49
C TRP A 545 -1.79 10.58 -43.06
N LEU A 546 -0.50 10.78 -43.32
CA LEU A 546 0.55 9.86 -42.87
C LEU A 546 0.59 9.71 -41.35
N ARG A 547 0.31 10.79 -40.59
CA ARG A 547 0.18 10.72 -39.14
C ARG A 547 -1.06 9.92 -38.70
N MET A 548 -2.21 10.06 -39.40
CA MET A 548 -3.38 9.24 -39.13
C MET A 548 -3.12 7.75 -39.38
N ILE A 549 -2.42 7.41 -40.48
CA ILE A 549 -1.98 6.04 -40.75
C ILE A 549 -1.07 5.52 -39.66
N LYS A 550 -0.07 6.32 -39.24
CA LYS A 550 0.81 5.97 -38.12
C LYS A 550 0.02 5.68 -36.83
N GLU A 551 -0.93 6.52 -36.46
CA GLU A 551 -1.76 6.30 -35.26
C GLU A 551 -2.62 5.04 -35.38
N HIS A 552 -3.11 4.74 -36.58
CA HIS A 552 -3.85 3.51 -36.83
C HIS A 552 -2.94 2.29 -36.65
N ILE A 553 -1.74 2.26 -37.25
CA ILE A 553 -0.76 1.17 -37.09
C ILE A 553 -0.34 1.02 -35.62
N ALA A 554 -0.17 2.11 -34.87
CA ALA A 554 0.19 2.07 -33.46
C ALA A 554 -0.90 1.38 -32.60
N SER A 555 -2.14 1.33 -33.06
CA SER A 555 -3.27 0.73 -32.34
C SER A 555 -3.71 -0.63 -32.90
N SER A 556 -3.62 -0.84 -34.22
CA SER A 556 -4.09 -2.06 -34.90
C SER A 556 -2.96 -2.96 -35.41
N PHE A 557 -1.70 -2.52 -35.29
CA PHE A 557 -0.47 -3.19 -35.73
C PHE A 557 -0.30 -3.29 -37.22
N HIS A 558 -1.32 -3.01 -37.98
CA HIS A 558 -1.38 -3.10 -39.45
C HIS A 558 -2.38 -2.11 -40.02
N ILE A 559 -2.24 -1.73 -41.29
CA ILE A 559 -3.27 -1.02 -42.06
C ILE A 559 -3.35 -1.64 -43.45
N ASP A 560 -4.55 -1.85 -43.92
CA ASP A 560 -4.83 -2.23 -45.30
C ASP A 560 -5.70 -1.20 -46.03
N ARG A 561 -6.01 -1.48 -47.29
CA ARG A 561 -6.83 -0.59 -48.11
C ARG A 561 -8.26 -0.46 -47.60
N GLU A 562 -8.80 -1.54 -46.98
CA GLU A 562 -10.17 -1.58 -46.49
C GLU A 562 -10.33 -0.70 -45.24
N ASP A 563 -9.29 -0.58 -44.44
CA ASP A 563 -9.28 0.26 -43.24
C ASP A 563 -9.53 1.74 -43.56
N LEU A 564 -9.16 2.18 -44.77
CA LEU A 564 -9.37 3.57 -45.20
C LEU A 564 -10.85 3.93 -45.43
N ASP A 565 -11.75 2.95 -45.51
CA ASP A 565 -13.17 3.17 -45.61
C ASP A 565 -13.91 3.29 -44.25
N TYR A 566 -13.16 3.16 -43.15
CA TYR A 566 -13.65 3.27 -41.76
C TYR A 566 -13.06 4.45 -41.02
N ALA A 567 -13.60 4.72 -39.83
CA ALA A 567 -13.08 5.77 -38.95
C ALA A 567 -11.63 5.48 -38.51
N PRO A 568 -10.74 6.49 -38.48
CA PRO A 568 -11.01 7.93 -38.65
C PRO A 568 -10.92 8.43 -40.11
N PHE A 569 -10.61 7.59 -41.08
CA PHE A 569 -10.28 7.97 -42.45
C PHE A 569 -11.52 8.37 -43.26
N ASP A 570 -12.65 7.66 -43.08
CA ASP A 570 -13.92 7.93 -43.76
C ASP A 570 -14.38 9.39 -43.59
N ALA A 571 -14.26 9.93 -42.39
CA ALA A 571 -14.59 11.31 -42.04
C ALA A 571 -13.71 12.35 -42.76
N LYS A 572 -12.58 11.93 -43.32
CA LYS A 572 -11.63 12.76 -44.07
C LYS A 572 -11.65 12.49 -45.59
N GLY A 573 -12.62 11.70 -46.04
CA GLY A 573 -12.80 11.37 -47.48
C GLY A 573 -12.28 9.99 -47.89
N GLY A 574 -11.84 9.19 -46.94
CA GLY A 574 -11.56 7.76 -47.12
C GLY A 574 -10.51 7.44 -48.18
N LEU A 575 -10.66 6.24 -48.77
CA LEU A 575 -9.78 5.75 -49.84
C LEU A 575 -9.68 6.73 -51.01
N GLY A 576 -10.79 7.39 -51.40
CA GLY A 576 -10.80 8.35 -52.50
C GLY A 576 -9.88 9.55 -52.26
N LYS A 577 -9.86 10.08 -51.05
CA LYS A 577 -9.00 11.20 -50.65
C LYS A 577 -7.54 10.77 -50.56
N MET A 578 -7.24 9.59 -50.05
CA MET A 578 -5.92 9.03 -50.01
C MET A 578 -5.32 8.90 -51.43
N TYR A 579 -6.13 8.40 -52.37
CA TYR A 579 -5.73 8.31 -53.76
C TYR A 579 -5.50 9.69 -54.41
N GLN A 580 -6.34 10.70 -54.10
CA GLN A 580 -6.11 12.07 -54.56
C GLN A 580 -4.79 12.66 -54.07
N LEU A 581 -4.37 12.32 -52.85
CA LEU A 581 -3.16 12.86 -52.23
C LEU A 581 -1.88 12.17 -52.72
N PHE A 582 -1.93 10.86 -52.91
CA PHE A 582 -0.70 10.06 -53.18
C PHE A 582 -0.71 9.39 -54.55
N GLY A 583 -1.84 9.37 -55.26
CA GLY A 583 -1.92 8.79 -56.61
C GLY A 583 -1.52 7.32 -56.63
N GLY A 584 -0.67 6.98 -57.64
CA GLY A 584 -0.14 5.63 -57.79
C GLY A 584 0.84 5.16 -56.71
N GLU A 585 1.38 6.08 -55.90
CA GLU A 585 2.31 5.75 -54.79
C GLU A 585 1.57 5.27 -53.53
N MET A 586 0.24 5.35 -53.50
CA MET A 586 -0.59 5.05 -52.34
C MET A 586 -0.33 3.66 -51.74
N GLU A 587 -0.34 2.63 -52.57
CA GLU A 587 -0.14 1.23 -52.15
C GLU A 587 1.29 0.99 -51.66
N GLU A 588 2.27 1.60 -52.34
CA GLU A 588 3.68 1.52 -51.97
C GLU A 588 3.89 2.18 -50.58
N ILE A 589 3.28 3.34 -50.31
CA ILE A 589 3.33 4.05 -49.02
C ILE A 589 2.70 3.20 -47.91
N ILE A 590 1.53 2.60 -48.15
CA ILE A 590 0.87 1.71 -47.19
C ILE A 590 1.76 0.52 -46.84
N ASN A 591 2.32 -0.15 -47.85
CA ASN A 591 3.20 -1.29 -47.64
C ASN A 591 4.48 -0.91 -46.89
N GLU A 592 5.12 0.19 -47.30
CA GLU A 592 6.31 0.70 -46.62
C GLU A 592 6.04 1.06 -45.15
N LEU A 593 4.92 1.71 -44.86
CA LEU A 593 4.55 2.06 -43.48
C LEU A 593 4.29 0.81 -42.65
N ASN A 594 3.60 -0.20 -43.18
CA ASN A 594 3.44 -1.48 -42.50
C ASN A 594 4.77 -2.17 -42.21
N GLU A 595 5.71 -2.14 -43.19
CA GLU A 595 7.02 -2.76 -43.03
C GLU A 595 7.93 -2.00 -42.06
N GLU A 596 7.99 -0.69 -42.18
CA GLU A 596 8.90 0.15 -41.40
C GLU A 596 8.45 0.43 -39.99
N LEU A 597 7.14 0.59 -39.78
CA LEU A 597 6.61 0.93 -38.46
C LEU A 597 6.47 -0.31 -37.56
N ALA A 598 6.18 -1.48 -38.13
CA ALA A 598 6.12 -2.74 -37.40
C ALA A 598 7.51 -3.37 -37.15
N ALA A 599 8.53 -2.90 -37.85
CA ALA A 599 9.90 -3.46 -37.84
C ALA A 599 10.62 -3.36 -36.51
#